data_04f18080ad365d3be2078f41f8389c32
#
_entry.id   04f18080ad365d3be2078f41f8389c32
#
_cell.length_a   1.000
_cell.length_b   1.000
_cell.length_c   1.000
_cell.angle_alpha   90.00
_cell.angle_beta   90.00
_cell.angle_gamma   90.00
#
_symmetry.space_group_name_H-M   'P 1'
#
loop_
_entity.id
_entity.type
_entity.pdbx_description
1 polymer ?
#
loop_
_entity_poly.entity_id
_entity_poly.type
_entity_poly.pdbx_seq_one_letter_code
_entity_poly.pdbx_strand_id
1 'polypeptide(L)'
;MNFWETLKNIAYSFSANVISLCISIFMVMFVPKFLSVDDYGLWQLFLFYFSYLGFLHFGWEDGIYLRYAGKRFEELDRKTFAGQFYSIVALQIALALLITVLSPVIVTNPVKKTALLCAVWLAPFVNFNNLCNFIMQITNRIRDYAKFLLTERIVFFLGVVFFLLVLHQNTFRYMYYAKVFSMAGITLVGIYLCRSLLQPHFYPLKQVVGEAEENLRVGIKLLGANIAGLLIIGIVRYGISMGWDVATFGKVSLTLGISNFLMVFISSVSIVFFPIIKRMDEGKRAGAYKTIRSSLDILLFAALIGYYPMKCILAWWLPKYADSLIYMSVLFPVCVFESKVTLLINTYLKSMRREFLMLEINVVSVVFSLIVTIVTVGIWHNLDAAVFSIVLAYAFRCILAEYHVTKILGLDLRVEMLEDLLMCSIFIVSGWLLDDFLCMAVYGAAYAVFVLVHRKSLQQIIGMVRG
;
A
#
# COMPACT_ATOMS: atom_id res chain seq x y z
N MET A 1 11.12 21.71 -21.08
CA MET A 1 10.71 21.89 -19.67
C MET A 1 11.89 22.52 -18.93
N ASN A 2 11.71 23.73 -18.35
CA ASN A 2 12.80 24.43 -17.66
C ASN A 2 13.21 23.66 -16.40
N PHE A 3 14.51 23.53 -16.14
CA PHE A 3 15.09 22.86 -14.96
C PHE A 3 14.40 23.33 -13.66
N TRP A 4 14.14 24.63 -13.53
CA TRP A 4 13.44 25.23 -12.39
C TRP A 4 11.98 24.77 -12.23
N GLU A 5 11.28 24.51 -13.33
CA GLU A 5 9.91 23.97 -13.28
C GLU A 5 9.92 22.51 -12.83
N THR A 6 10.88 21.73 -13.29
CA THR A 6 11.07 20.35 -12.84
C THR A 6 11.37 20.29 -11.35
N LEU A 7 12.29 21.15 -10.87
CA LEU A 7 12.64 21.23 -9.46
C LEU A 7 11.45 21.66 -8.59
N LYS A 8 10.66 22.64 -9.02
CA LYS A 8 9.42 23.04 -8.35
C LYS A 8 8.40 21.91 -8.30
N ASN A 9 8.21 21.16 -9.37
CA ASN A 9 7.27 20.04 -9.41
C ASN A 9 7.71 18.89 -8.48
N ILE A 10 9.02 18.62 -8.41
CA ILE A 10 9.59 17.66 -7.46
C ILE A 10 9.36 18.14 -6.01
N ALA A 11 9.63 19.42 -5.72
CA ALA A 11 9.42 20.00 -4.39
C ALA A 11 7.94 19.94 -3.96
N TYR A 12 7.01 20.25 -4.88
CA TYR A 12 5.57 20.12 -4.60
C TYR A 12 5.16 18.67 -4.30
N SER A 13 5.61 17.72 -5.10
CA SER A 13 5.32 16.30 -4.88
C SER A 13 5.92 15.78 -3.57
N PHE A 14 7.14 16.21 -3.24
CA PHE A 14 7.80 15.85 -2.00
C PHE A 14 7.05 16.42 -0.78
N SER A 15 6.71 17.70 -0.80
CA SER A 15 5.94 18.36 0.28
C SER A 15 4.57 17.70 0.46
N ALA A 16 3.90 17.34 -0.63
CA ALA A 16 2.64 16.62 -0.61
C ALA A 16 2.77 15.25 0.07
N ASN A 17 3.85 14.52 -0.21
CA ASN A 17 4.11 13.22 0.41
C ASN A 17 4.42 13.36 1.90
N VAL A 18 5.19 14.36 2.31
CA VAL A 18 5.49 14.62 3.74
C VAL A 18 4.22 14.97 4.51
N ILE A 19 3.38 15.87 4.00
CA ILE A 19 2.09 16.22 4.64
C ILE A 19 1.20 14.98 4.73
N SER A 20 1.13 14.19 3.68
CA SER A 20 0.38 12.94 3.66
C SER A 20 0.87 11.93 4.70
N LEU A 21 2.19 11.85 4.88
CA LEU A 21 2.80 10.99 5.90
C LEU A 21 2.43 11.48 7.31
N CYS A 22 2.56 12.77 7.60
CA CYS A 22 2.16 13.35 8.89
C CYS A 22 0.70 13.07 9.21
N ILE A 23 -0.21 13.24 8.24
CA ILE A 23 -1.63 12.90 8.39
C ILE A 23 -1.80 11.41 8.67
N SER A 24 -1.11 10.53 7.95
CA SER A 24 -1.20 9.08 8.14
C SER A 24 -0.72 8.66 9.53
N ILE A 25 0.39 9.21 10.01
CA ILE A 25 0.92 8.96 11.36
C ILE A 25 -0.12 9.40 12.41
N PHE A 26 -0.66 10.62 12.24
CA PHE A 26 -1.69 11.12 13.13
C PHE A 26 -2.91 10.18 13.15
N MET A 27 -3.43 9.79 11.99
CA MET A 27 -4.60 8.92 11.89
C MET A 27 -4.39 7.56 12.57
N VAL A 28 -3.21 6.95 12.41
CA VAL A 28 -2.92 5.63 13.00
C VAL A 28 -2.65 5.72 14.51
N MET A 29 -2.11 6.83 15.01
CA MET A 29 -1.78 7.00 16.44
C MET A 29 -2.92 7.60 17.26
N PHE A 30 -3.69 8.55 16.70
CA PHE A 30 -4.70 9.28 17.45
C PHE A 30 -6.10 8.66 17.34
N VAL A 31 -6.52 8.21 16.16
CA VAL A 31 -7.86 7.66 15.98
C VAL A 31 -8.14 6.48 16.93
N PRO A 32 -7.24 5.47 17.10
CA PRO A 32 -7.48 4.37 18.03
C PRO A 32 -7.55 4.79 19.50
N LYS A 33 -6.96 5.94 19.86
CA LYS A 33 -7.04 6.46 21.23
C LYS A 33 -8.44 6.93 21.60
N PHE A 34 -9.16 7.55 20.64
CA PHE A 34 -10.49 8.11 20.86
C PHE A 34 -11.61 7.09 20.68
N LEU A 35 -11.48 6.20 19.71
CA LEU A 35 -12.49 5.20 19.43
C LEU A 35 -12.49 4.05 20.46
N SER A 36 -13.63 3.36 20.58
CA SER A 36 -13.66 2.03 21.19
C SER A 36 -12.89 1.03 20.31
N VAL A 37 -12.48 -0.12 20.88
CA VAL A 37 -11.75 -1.14 20.11
C VAL A 37 -12.63 -1.69 18.98
N ASP A 38 -13.93 -1.83 19.21
CA ASP A 38 -14.91 -2.30 18.21
C ASP A 38 -15.12 -1.27 17.09
N ASP A 39 -15.33 0.01 17.45
CA ASP A 39 -15.48 1.07 16.44
C ASP A 39 -14.22 1.25 15.60
N TYR A 40 -13.05 1.15 16.23
CA TYR A 40 -11.79 1.17 15.50
C TYR A 40 -11.63 -0.06 14.59
N GLY A 41 -12.04 -1.23 15.08
CA GLY A 41 -12.06 -2.45 14.29
C GLY A 41 -12.97 -2.32 13.05
N LEU A 42 -14.18 -1.77 13.23
CA LEU A 42 -15.10 -1.44 12.13
C LEU A 42 -14.48 -0.45 11.15
N TRP A 43 -13.80 0.58 11.66
CA TRP A 43 -13.09 1.53 10.82
C TRP A 43 -11.99 0.85 10.00
N GLN A 44 -11.20 -0.04 10.61
CA GLN A 44 -10.16 -0.78 9.90
C GLN A 44 -10.74 -1.77 8.88
N LEU A 45 -11.85 -2.40 9.17
CA LEU A 45 -12.55 -3.29 8.25
C LEU A 45 -13.14 -2.51 7.06
N PHE A 46 -13.73 -1.34 7.33
CA PHE A 46 -14.17 -0.42 6.29
C PHE A 46 -12.99 0.01 5.39
N LEU A 47 -11.85 0.43 5.96
CA LEU A 47 -10.66 0.80 5.20
C LEU A 47 -10.11 -0.39 4.39
N PHE A 48 -10.19 -1.59 4.93
CA PHE A 48 -9.82 -2.80 4.20
C PHE A 48 -10.67 -2.97 2.94
N TYR A 49 -12.00 -2.96 3.04
CA TYR A 49 -12.88 -3.02 1.87
C TYR A 49 -12.68 -1.83 0.94
N PHE A 50 -12.55 -0.63 1.50
CA PHE A 50 -12.34 0.61 0.73
C PHE A 50 -11.08 0.54 -0.16
N SER A 51 -10.01 -0.11 0.31
CA SER A 51 -8.75 -0.24 -0.45
C SER A 51 -8.89 -1.04 -1.75
N TYR A 52 -9.93 -1.85 -1.90
CA TYR A 52 -10.20 -2.63 -3.11
C TYR A 52 -11.19 -1.97 -4.08
N LEU A 53 -11.88 -0.91 -3.67
CA LEU A 53 -12.89 -0.26 -4.52
C LEU A 53 -12.30 0.30 -5.82
N GLY A 54 -11.06 0.80 -5.74
CA GLY A 54 -10.36 1.33 -6.91
C GLY A 54 -10.11 0.28 -8.01
N PHE A 55 -10.27 -1.02 -7.73
CA PHE A 55 -10.11 -2.09 -8.73
C PHE A 55 -11.43 -2.49 -9.40
N LEU A 56 -12.56 -1.97 -8.93
CA LEU A 56 -13.88 -2.28 -9.49
C LEU A 56 -14.11 -1.66 -10.90
N HIS A 57 -13.14 -0.93 -11.44
CA HIS A 57 -13.12 -0.50 -12.84
C HIS A 57 -12.58 -1.60 -13.80
N PHE A 58 -12.11 -2.75 -13.27
CA PHE A 58 -11.65 -3.92 -14.05
C PHE A 58 -10.53 -3.63 -15.07
N GLY A 59 -9.74 -2.56 -14.86
CA GLY A 59 -8.68 -2.14 -15.79
C GLY A 59 -9.12 -1.07 -16.79
N TRP A 60 -10.37 -0.64 -16.77
CA TRP A 60 -10.86 0.40 -17.67
C TRP A 60 -10.08 1.70 -17.52
N GLU A 61 -9.90 2.19 -16.31
CA GLU A 61 -9.14 3.41 -16.00
C GLU A 61 -7.64 3.25 -16.29
N ASP A 62 -7.07 2.07 -15.99
CA ASP A 62 -5.68 1.75 -16.34
C ASP A 62 -5.46 1.77 -17.87
N GLY A 63 -6.44 1.31 -18.64
CA GLY A 63 -6.41 1.36 -20.11
C GLY A 63 -6.43 2.79 -20.63
N ILE A 64 -7.28 3.65 -20.07
CA ILE A 64 -7.29 5.08 -20.38
C ILE A 64 -5.91 5.69 -20.09
N TYR A 65 -5.35 5.39 -18.92
CA TYR A 65 -4.02 5.86 -18.54
C TYR A 65 -2.94 5.48 -19.58
N LEU A 66 -2.92 4.22 -19.99
CA LEU A 66 -1.90 3.72 -20.94
C LEU A 66 -2.09 4.22 -22.37
N ARG A 67 -3.34 4.34 -22.84
CA ARG A 67 -3.62 4.75 -24.23
C ARG A 67 -3.47 6.25 -24.48
N TYR A 68 -3.74 7.06 -23.48
CA TYR A 68 -3.75 8.52 -23.61
C TYR A 68 -2.55 9.21 -22.95
N ALA A 69 -1.59 8.46 -22.41
CA ALA A 69 -0.39 9.03 -21.77
C ALA A 69 0.38 9.95 -22.72
N GLY A 70 0.69 11.16 -22.25
CA GLY A 70 1.46 12.16 -23.00
C GLY A 70 0.64 13.09 -23.91
N LYS A 71 -0.67 12.90 -24.01
CA LYS A 71 -1.56 13.85 -24.71
C LYS A 71 -1.73 15.13 -23.88
N ARG A 72 -1.97 16.25 -24.56
CA ARG A 72 -2.39 17.49 -23.89
C ARG A 72 -3.86 17.42 -23.51
N PHE A 73 -4.27 18.16 -22.50
CA PHE A 73 -5.66 18.18 -22.04
C PHE A 73 -6.66 18.61 -23.12
N GLU A 74 -6.25 19.56 -23.96
CA GLU A 74 -7.02 20.08 -25.09
C GLU A 74 -7.18 19.09 -26.25
N GLU A 75 -6.27 18.10 -26.34
CA GLU A 75 -6.26 17.05 -27.37
C GLU A 75 -7.19 15.86 -27.02
N LEU A 76 -7.72 15.85 -25.79
CA LEU A 76 -8.64 14.81 -25.37
C LEU A 76 -10.03 15.03 -25.99
N ASP A 77 -10.56 14.02 -26.67
CA ASP A 77 -11.90 14.11 -27.26
C ASP A 77 -12.97 14.16 -26.16
N ARG A 78 -13.58 15.32 -26.04
CA ARG A 78 -14.58 15.63 -24.98
C ARG A 78 -15.75 14.65 -24.98
N LYS A 79 -16.19 14.22 -26.17
CA LYS A 79 -17.31 13.29 -26.30
C LYS A 79 -16.94 11.92 -25.73
N THR A 80 -15.82 11.36 -26.17
CA THR A 80 -15.31 10.08 -25.71
C THR A 80 -15.11 10.07 -24.20
N PHE A 81 -14.48 11.10 -23.65
CA PHE A 81 -14.23 11.17 -22.20
C PHE A 81 -15.50 11.36 -21.39
N ALA A 82 -16.46 12.19 -21.84
CA ALA A 82 -17.76 12.31 -21.18
C ALA A 82 -18.48 10.95 -21.14
N GLY A 83 -18.52 10.22 -22.26
CA GLY A 83 -19.08 8.87 -22.31
C GLY A 83 -18.41 7.91 -21.31
N GLN A 84 -17.09 7.95 -21.19
CA GLN A 84 -16.36 7.11 -20.25
C GLN A 84 -16.63 7.48 -18.79
N PHE A 85 -16.63 8.77 -18.42
CA PHE A 85 -16.98 9.20 -17.08
C PHE A 85 -18.35 8.69 -16.64
N TYR A 86 -19.38 8.94 -17.46
CA TYR A 86 -20.74 8.53 -17.12
C TYR A 86 -20.89 7.00 -17.07
N SER A 87 -20.23 6.29 -17.97
CA SER A 87 -20.32 4.81 -18.00
C SER A 87 -19.59 4.16 -16.83
N ILE A 88 -18.41 4.69 -16.43
CA ILE A 88 -17.70 4.21 -15.24
C ILE A 88 -18.55 4.45 -13.99
N VAL A 89 -19.12 5.64 -13.81
CA VAL A 89 -20.00 5.93 -12.67
C VAL A 89 -21.22 5.02 -12.66
N ALA A 90 -21.88 4.83 -13.82
CA ALA A 90 -23.02 3.91 -13.94
C ALA A 90 -22.65 2.45 -13.60
N LEU A 91 -21.50 1.98 -14.08
CA LEU A 91 -20.95 0.67 -13.72
C LEU A 91 -20.75 0.53 -12.21
N GLN A 92 -20.15 1.56 -11.57
CA GLN A 92 -19.91 1.52 -10.13
C GLN A 92 -21.21 1.52 -9.32
N ILE A 93 -22.24 2.27 -9.73
CA ILE A 93 -23.55 2.24 -9.10
C ILE A 93 -24.19 0.86 -9.28
N ALA A 94 -24.14 0.28 -10.47
CA ALA A 94 -24.66 -1.06 -10.72
C ALA A 94 -23.96 -2.14 -9.87
N LEU A 95 -22.63 -2.06 -9.74
CA LEU A 95 -21.86 -2.96 -8.88
C LEU A 95 -22.17 -2.75 -7.40
N ALA A 96 -22.34 -1.50 -6.95
CA ALA A 96 -22.72 -1.21 -5.58
C ALA A 96 -24.12 -1.78 -5.24
N LEU A 97 -25.07 -1.67 -6.14
CA LEU A 97 -26.38 -2.29 -6.02
C LEU A 97 -26.30 -3.82 -5.99
N LEU A 98 -25.56 -4.41 -6.92
CA LEU A 98 -25.34 -5.85 -6.97
C LEU A 98 -24.72 -6.39 -5.68
N ILE A 99 -23.64 -5.77 -5.20
CA ILE A 99 -22.98 -6.18 -3.95
C ILE A 99 -23.92 -5.96 -2.76
N THR A 100 -24.75 -4.90 -2.76
CA THR A 100 -25.74 -4.68 -1.70
C THR A 100 -26.76 -5.82 -1.66
N VAL A 101 -27.28 -6.25 -2.80
CA VAL A 101 -28.22 -7.37 -2.90
C VAL A 101 -27.57 -8.68 -2.47
N LEU A 102 -26.33 -8.92 -2.87
CA LEU A 102 -25.58 -10.15 -2.52
C LEU A 102 -24.98 -10.13 -1.11
N SER A 103 -24.93 -8.96 -0.46
CA SER A 103 -24.28 -8.78 0.85
C SER A 103 -24.77 -9.75 1.95
N PRO A 104 -26.06 -10.15 2.04
CA PRO A 104 -26.50 -11.11 3.04
C PRO A 104 -25.89 -12.51 2.87
N VAL A 105 -25.54 -12.86 1.64
CA VAL A 105 -24.92 -14.15 1.32
C VAL A 105 -23.41 -14.09 1.52
N ILE A 106 -22.79 -12.95 1.18
CA ILE A 106 -21.33 -12.76 1.26
C ILE A 106 -20.88 -12.59 2.72
N VAL A 107 -21.62 -11.80 3.52
CA VAL A 107 -21.27 -11.46 4.91
C VAL A 107 -22.48 -11.65 5.79
N THR A 108 -22.50 -12.73 6.55
CA THR A 108 -23.62 -13.08 7.47
C THR A 108 -23.65 -12.20 8.72
N ASN A 109 -22.48 -11.77 9.21
CA ASN A 109 -22.40 -10.92 10.40
C ASN A 109 -22.88 -9.48 10.09
N PRO A 110 -23.91 -8.97 10.78
CA PRO A 110 -24.51 -7.67 10.47
C PRO A 110 -23.56 -6.49 10.67
N VAL A 111 -22.64 -6.59 11.66
CA VAL A 111 -21.67 -5.56 11.98
C VAL A 111 -20.64 -5.44 10.84
N LYS A 112 -20.08 -6.57 10.40
CA LYS A 112 -19.14 -6.62 9.26
C LYS A 112 -19.80 -6.21 7.95
N LYS A 113 -21.07 -6.60 7.77
CA LYS A 113 -21.87 -6.19 6.60
C LYS A 113 -22.03 -4.68 6.52
N THR A 114 -22.22 -3.99 7.65
CA THR A 114 -22.29 -2.53 7.70
C THR A 114 -20.99 -1.90 7.15
N ALA A 115 -19.81 -2.37 7.55
CA ALA A 115 -18.54 -1.89 7.04
C ALA A 115 -18.40 -2.10 5.52
N LEU A 116 -18.84 -3.28 5.01
CA LEU A 116 -18.85 -3.56 3.57
C LEU A 116 -19.74 -2.60 2.80
N LEU A 117 -20.98 -2.43 3.24
CA LEU A 117 -21.96 -1.55 2.58
C LEU A 117 -21.52 -0.09 2.61
N CYS A 118 -21.01 0.39 3.76
CA CYS A 118 -20.41 1.73 3.86
C CYS A 118 -19.28 1.94 2.86
N ALA A 119 -18.42 0.93 2.65
CA ALA A 119 -17.36 1.02 1.66
C ALA A 119 -17.93 1.04 0.23
N VAL A 120 -18.73 0.05 -0.13
CA VAL A 120 -19.21 -0.18 -1.51
C VAL A 120 -19.95 1.05 -2.08
N TRP A 121 -20.75 1.75 -1.27
CA TRP A 121 -21.44 2.97 -1.71
C TRP A 121 -20.52 4.16 -1.96
N LEU A 122 -19.23 4.06 -1.60
CA LEU A 122 -18.22 5.04 -1.99
C LEU A 122 -17.51 4.69 -3.32
N ALA A 123 -17.75 3.51 -3.90
CA ALA A 123 -17.12 3.10 -5.14
C ALA A 123 -17.30 4.09 -6.32
N PRO A 124 -18.50 4.68 -6.55
CA PRO A 124 -18.67 5.69 -7.59
C PRO A 124 -17.78 6.91 -7.40
N PHE A 125 -17.62 7.40 -6.17
CA PHE A 125 -16.75 8.52 -5.86
C PHE A 125 -15.27 8.16 -6.04
N VAL A 126 -14.86 6.99 -5.56
CA VAL A 126 -13.48 6.52 -5.67
C VAL A 126 -13.03 6.41 -7.12
N ASN A 127 -13.81 5.73 -7.97
CA ASN A 127 -13.43 5.53 -9.36
C ASN A 127 -13.58 6.81 -10.18
N PHE A 128 -14.58 7.66 -9.94
CA PHE A 128 -14.63 8.98 -10.54
C PHE A 128 -13.38 9.83 -10.22
N ASN A 129 -12.97 9.84 -8.95
CA ASN A 129 -11.79 10.60 -8.51
C ASN A 129 -10.48 9.98 -9.05
N ASN A 130 -10.39 8.65 -9.16
CA ASN A 130 -9.25 7.98 -9.79
C ASN A 130 -9.14 8.35 -11.27
N LEU A 131 -10.24 8.37 -12.00
CA LEU A 131 -10.24 8.80 -13.40
C LEU A 131 -9.78 10.26 -13.54
N CYS A 132 -10.24 11.17 -12.67
CA CYS A 132 -9.74 12.55 -12.63
C CYS A 132 -8.23 12.59 -12.36
N ASN A 133 -7.73 11.79 -11.43
CA ASN A 133 -6.31 11.66 -11.13
C ASN A 133 -5.50 11.19 -12.35
N PHE A 134 -5.97 10.16 -13.04
CA PHE A 134 -5.31 9.65 -14.25
C PHE A 134 -5.31 10.71 -15.37
N ILE A 135 -6.42 11.43 -15.57
CA ILE A 135 -6.45 12.52 -16.56
C ILE A 135 -5.42 13.59 -16.26
N MET A 136 -5.28 14.01 -15.00
CA MET A 136 -4.25 14.99 -14.61
C MET A 136 -2.82 14.45 -14.85
N GLN A 137 -2.58 13.16 -14.60
CA GLN A 137 -1.29 12.53 -14.82
C GLN A 137 -0.95 12.40 -16.31
N ILE A 138 -1.86 11.85 -17.12
CA ILE A 138 -1.63 11.65 -18.58
C ILE A 138 -1.43 12.95 -19.31
N THR A 139 -2.05 14.05 -18.84
CA THR A 139 -1.95 15.39 -19.41
C THR A 139 -0.84 16.24 -18.79
N ASN A 140 0.02 15.62 -17.97
CA ASN A 140 1.16 16.28 -17.29
C ASN A 140 0.77 17.47 -16.38
N ARG A 141 -0.46 17.47 -15.85
CA ARG A 141 -0.96 18.46 -14.88
C ARG A 141 -0.58 18.06 -13.44
N ILE A 142 0.72 17.86 -13.22
CA ILE A 142 1.26 17.29 -11.97
C ILE A 142 0.91 18.14 -10.74
N ARG A 143 0.85 19.48 -10.88
CA ARG A 143 0.46 20.37 -9.78
C ARG A 143 -0.99 20.19 -9.37
N ASP A 144 -1.89 20.07 -10.35
CA ASP A 144 -3.32 19.85 -10.07
C ASP A 144 -3.53 18.48 -9.44
N TYR A 145 -2.83 17.46 -9.95
CA TYR A 145 -2.80 16.13 -9.36
C TYR A 145 -2.36 16.14 -7.89
N ALA A 146 -1.24 16.79 -7.58
CA ALA A 146 -0.73 16.88 -6.21
C ALA A 146 -1.71 17.63 -5.28
N LYS A 147 -2.27 18.76 -5.74
CA LYS A 147 -3.28 19.51 -4.99
C LYS A 147 -4.54 18.69 -4.76
N PHE A 148 -5.02 17.97 -5.78
CA PHE A 148 -6.21 17.13 -5.69
C PHE A 148 -6.05 16.06 -4.61
N LEU A 149 -4.94 15.31 -4.62
CA LEU A 149 -4.66 14.30 -3.60
C LEU A 149 -4.53 14.90 -2.19
N LEU A 150 -3.84 16.04 -2.07
CA LEU A 150 -3.69 16.71 -0.78
C LEU A 150 -5.01 17.24 -0.24
N THR A 151 -5.85 17.81 -1.09
CA THR A 151 -7.16 18.34 -0.69
C THR A 151 -8.01 17.21 -0.08
N GLU A 152 -8.07 16.05 -0.71
CA GLU A 152 -8.80 14.90 -0.16
C GLU A 152 -8.32 14.55 1.25
N ARG A 153 -7.00 14.42 1.42
CA ARG A 153 -6.41 14.04 2.71
C ARG A 153 -6.60 15.08 3.80
N ILE A 154 -6.45 16.37 3.44
CA ILE A 154 -6.63 17.48 4.39
C ILE A 154 -8.11 17.60 4.81
N VAL A 155 -9.04 17.54 3.86
CA VAL A 155 -10.49 17.61 4.18
C VAL A 155 -10.89 16.43 5.06
N PHE A 156 -10.40 15.22 4.75
CA PHE A 156 -10.66 14.06 5.59
C PHE A 156 -10.08 14.23 6.99
N PHE A 157 -8.81 14.66 7.11
CA PHE A 157 -8.15 14.91 8.38
C PHE A 157 -8.92 15.95 9.22
N LEU A 158 -9.28 17.09 8.62
CA LEU A 158 -10.04 18.13 9.30
C LEU A 158 -11.43 17.64 9.74
N GLY A 159 -12.10 16.83 8.92
CA GLY A 159 -13.36 16.18 9.27
C GLY A 159 -13.22 15.27 10.49
N VAL A 160 -12.16 14.44 10.53
CA VAL A 160 -11.88 13.57 11.66
C VAL A 160 -11.58 14.37 12.93
N VAL A 161 -10.73 15.39 12.85
CA VAL A 161 -10.40 16.29 13.97
C VAL A 161 -11.68 16.98 14.47
N PHE A 162 -12.51 17.48 13.57
CA PHE A 162 -13.78 18.14 13.93
C PHE A 162 -14.71 17.20 14.68
N PHE A 163 -14.97 15.99 14.18
CA PHE A 163 -15.85 15.04 14.86
C PHE A 163 -15.28 14.55 16.19
N LEU A 164 -13.98 14.20 16.26
CA LEU A 164 -13.38 13.63 17.47
C LEU A 164 -13.12 14.69 18.55
N LEU A 165 -12.57 15.86 18.19
CA LEU A 165 -12.11 16.84 19.16
C LEU A 165 -13.09 17.98 19.42
N VAL A 166 -13.90 18.40 18.43
CA VAL A 166 -14.87 19.49 18.60
C VAL A 166 -16.23 18.96 19.01
N LEU A 167 -16.73 17.92 18.31
CA LEU A 167 -18.06 17.34 18.62
C LEU A 167 -17.98 16.18 19.63
N HIS A 168 -16.79 15.73 20.03
CA HIS A 168 -16.56 14.62 20.95
C HIS A 168 -17.32 13.33 20.56
N GLN A 169 -17.45 13.09 19.25
CA GLN A 169 -18.16 11.94 18.69
C GLN A 169 -17.17 10.82 18.35
N ASN A 170 -17.14 9.79 19.17
CA ASN A 170 -16.10 8.75 19.18
C ASN A 170 -16.61 7.40 18.64
N THR A 171 -17.39 7.40 17.55
CA THR A 171 -17.91 6.17 16.94
C THR A 171 -17.54 6.06 15.47
N PHE A 172 -17.51 4.84 14.94
CA PHE A 172 -17.26 4.52 13.53
C PHE A 172 -18.13 5.38 12.58
N ARG A 173 -19.38 5.65 12.96
CA ARG A 173 -20.33 6.40 12.13
C ARG A 173 -19.81 7.79 11.73
N TYR A 174 -19.19 8.52 12.64
CA TYR A 174 -18.66 9.85 12.37
C TYR A 174 -17.37 9.82 11.56
N MET A 175 -16.56 8.80 11.75
CA MET A 175 -15.39 8.54 10.89
C MET A 175 -15.83 8.29 9.45
N TYR A 176 -16.90 7.51 9.27
CA TYR A 176 -17.48 7.27 7.96
C TYR A 176 -18.03 8.57 7.34
N TYR A 177 -18.75 9.40 8.10
CA TYR A 177 -19.23 10.69 7.60
C TYR A 177 -18.08 11.62 7.18
N ALA A 178 -17.00 11.70 7.96
CA ALA A 178 -15.82 12.45 7.57
C ALA A 178 -15.25 11.96 6.21
N LYS A 179 -15.25 10.64 5.97
CA LYS A 179 -14.81 10.07 4.71
C LYS A 179 -15.77 10.37 3.56
N VAL A 180 -17.09 10.29 3.78
CA VAL A 180 -18.11 10.64 2.78
C VAL A 180 -17.99 12.12 2.38
N PHE A 181 -17.92 13.04 3.35
CA PHE A 181 -17.75 14.47 3.08
C PHE A 181 -16.46 14.77 2.31
N SER A 182 -15.36 14.10 2.69
CA SER A 182 -14.09 14.23 1.98
C SER A 182 -14.20 13.75 0.53
N MET A 183 -14.81 12.57 0.30
CA MET A 183 -15.00 12.03 -1.04
C MET A 183 -15.91 12.89 -1.90
N ALA A 184 -17.04 13.36 -1.35
CA ALA A 184 -17.96 14.25 -2.04
C ALA A 184 -17.27 15.59 -2.38
N GLY A 185 -16.56 16.18 -1.41
CA GLY A 185 -15.84 17.43 -1.60
C GLY A 185 -14.79 17.35 -2.72
N ILE A 186 -13.97 16.29 -2.70
CA ILE A 186 -12.95 16.13 -3.75
C ILE A 186 -13.58 15.80 -5.11
N THR A 187 -14.71 15.09 -5.12
CA THR A 187 -15.46 14.86 -6.38
C THR A 187 -15.93 16.17 -6.99
N LEU A 188 -16.41 17.13 -6.21
CA LEU A 188 -16.78 18.46 -6.70
C LEU A 188 -15.57 19.20 -7.29
N VAL A 189 -14.41 19.10 -6.66
CA VAL A 189 -13.16 19.64 -7.21
C VAL A 189 -12.78 18.93 -8.52
N GLY A 190 -12.94 17.61 -8.59
CA GLY A 190 -12.70 16.82 -9.81
C GLY A 190 -13.63 17.24 -10.96
N ILE A 191 -14.92 17.41 -10.66
CA ILE A 191 -15.91 17.94 -11.63
C ILE A 191 -15.47 19.32 -12.15
N TYR A 192 -15.04 20.23 -11.27
CA TYR A 192 -14.56 21.53 -11.66
C TYR A 192 -13.32 21.47 -12.57
N LEU A 193 -12.32 20.67 -12.21
CA LEU A 193 -11.05 20.55 -12.96
C LEU A 193 -11.21 19.82 -14.30
N CYS A 194 -12.18 18.92 -14.42
CA CYS A 194 -12.47 18.13 -15.62
C CYS A 194 -13.75 18.59 -16.35
N ARG A 195 -14.34 19.73 -15.97
CA ARG A 195 -15.65 20.21 -16.48
C ARG A 195 -15.79 20.22 -17.99
N SER A 196 -14.71 20.51 -18.73
CA SER A 196 -14.75 20.51 -20.18
C SER A 196 -14.89 19.12 -20.80
N LEU A 197 -14.51 18.08 -20.06
CA LEU A 197 -14.63 16.68 -20.47
C LEU A 197 -15.95 16.05 -19.97
N LEU A 198 -16.70 16.75 -19.09
CA LEU A 198 -17.95 16.26 -18.50
C LEU A 198 -19.21 16.82 -19.18
N GLN A 199 -19.04 17.58 -20.26
CA GLN A 199 -20.18 18.14 -20.97
C GLN A 199 -21.08 17.02 -21.50
N PRO A 200 -22.40 17.03 -21.19
CA PRO A 200 -23.31 16.01 -21.64
C PRO A 200 -23.42 16.02 -23.17
N HIS A 201 -22.99 14.96 -23.79
CA HIS A 201 -23.18 14.71 -25.20
C HIS A 201 -23.80 13.32 -25.34
N PHE A 202 -24.78 13.20 -26.22
CA PHE A 202 -25.29 11.88 -26.60
C PHE A 202 -24.18 11.12 -27.33
N TYR A 203 -23.66 10.08 -26.70
CA TYR A 203 -22.68 9.19 -27.30
C TYR A 203 -23.38 7.88 -27.67
N PRO A 204 -23.29 7.39 -28.92
CA PRO A 204 -23.88 6.11 -29.27
C PRO A 204 -23.31 5.00 -28.37
N LEU A 205 -24.17 4.22 -27.73
CA LEU A 205 -23.79 3.16 -26.80
C LEU A 205 -22.73 2.22 -27.40
N LYS A 206 -22.83 1.93 -28.70
CA LYS A 206 -21.87 1.10 -29.42
C LYS A 206 -20.44 1.67 -29.39
N GLN A 207 -20.28 2.98 -29.46
CA GLN A 207 -18.95 3.62 -29.41
C GLN A 207 -18.39 3.60 -27.99
N VAL A 208 -19.25 3.83 -26.98
CA VAL A 208 -18.84 3.74 -25.55
C VAL A 208 -18.38 2.33 -25.22
N VAL A 209 -19.12 1.32 -25.66
CA VAL A 209 -18.77 -0.10 -25.44
C VAL A 209 -17.47 -0.45 -26.16
N GLY A 210 -17.26 -0.01 -27.40
CA GLY A 210 -16.02 -0.24 -28.14
C GLY A 210 -14.80 0.38 -27.47
N GLU A 211 -14.91 1.64 -27.00
CA GLU A 211 -13.84 2.29 -26.24
C GLU A 211 -13.58 1.59 -24.88
N ALA A 212 -14.64 1.14 -24.21
CA ALA A 212 -14.51 0.40 -22.96
C ALA A 212 -13.77 -0.94 -23.18
N GLU A 213 -14.15 -1.70 -24.22
CA GLU A 213 -13.52 -2.99 -24.56
C GLU A 213 -12.02 -2.79 -24.82
N GLU A 214 -11.66 -1.77 -25.61
CA GLU A 214 -10.26 -1.50 -25.93
C GLU A 214 -9.45 -1.07 -24.70
N ASN A 215 -10.03 -0.23 -23.82
CA ASN A 215 -9.42 0.15 -22.56
C ASN A 215 -9.26 -1.05 -21.62
N LEU A 216 -10.29 -1.86 -21.45
CA LEU A 216 -10.24 -3.08 -20.64
C LEU A 216 -9.15 -4.04 -21.14
N ARG A 217 -9.08 -4.28 -22.44
CA ARG A 217 -8.07 -5.16 -23.05
C ARG A 217 -6.65 -4.73 -22.76
N VAL A 218 -6.39 -3.42 -22.78
CA VAL A 218 -5.06 -2.85 -22.50
C VAL A 218 -4.78 -2.81 -21.00
N GLY A 219 -5.76 -2.39 -20.20
CA GLY A 219 -5.54 -2.09 -18.79
C GLY A 219 -5.59 -3.31 -17.86
N ILE A 220 -6.26 -4.40 -18.24
CA ILE A 220 -6.44 -5.57 -17.36
C ILE A 220 -5.12 -6.21 -16.89
N LYS A 221 -4.07 -6.11 -17.71
CA LYS A 221 -2.74 -6.64 -17.35
C LYS A 221 -2.11 -5.80 -16.23
N LEU A 222 -2.22 -4.48 -16.32
CA LEU A 222 -1.71 -3.57 -15.28
C LEU A 222 -2.50 -3.71 -13.99
N LEU A 223 -3.83 -3.75 -14.10
CA LEU A 223 -4.72 -4.04 -12.97
C LEU A 223 -4.34 -5.35 -12.28
N GLY A 224 -4.17 -6.44 -13.04
CA GLY A 224 -3.82 -7.75 -12.50
C GLY A 224 -2.52 -7.74 -11.70
N ALA A 225 -1.50 -7.05 -12.19
CA ALA A 225 -0.23 -6.91 -11.50
C ALA A 225 -0.37 -6.13 -10.17
N ASN A 226 -1.17 -5.05 -10.16
CA ASN A 226 -1.41 -4.23 -8.99
C ASN A 226 -2.25 -4.99 -7.93
N ILE A 227 -3.33 -5.65 -8.34
CA ILE A 227 -4.17 -6.46 -7.45
C ILE A 227 -3.38 -7.60 -6.84
N ALA A 228 -2.60 -8.35 -7.64
CA ALA A 228 -1.83 -9.47 -7.13
C ALA A 228 -0.90 -9.08 -5.99
N GLY A 229 -0.23 -7.91 -6.07
CA GLY A 229 0.61 -7.40 -5.00
C GLY A 229 -0.15 -7.13 -3.69
N LEU A 230 -1.38 -6.60 -3.79
CA LEU A 230 -2.22 -6.30 -2.62
C LEU A 230 -2.92 -7.53 -2.04
N LEU A 231 -3.22 -8.53 -2.86
CA LEU A 231 -3.88 -9.75 -2.41
C LEU A 231 -3.01 -10.62 -1.53
N ILE A 232 -1.69 -10.52 -1.60
CA ILE A 232 -0.78 -11.31 -0.75
C ILE A 232 -1.11 -11.15 0.73
N ILE A 233 -1.26 -9.92 1.19
CA ILE A 233 -1.70 -9.63 2.56
C ILE A 233 -3.22 -9.61 2.69
N GLY A 234 -3.90 -9.22 1.62
CA GLY A 234 -5.35 -9.08 1.59
C GLY A 234 -6.08 -10.37 1.91
N ILE A 235 -5.60 -11.50 1.41
CA ILE A 235 -6.18 -12.82 1.67
C ILE A 235 -6.08 -13.17 3.16
N VAL A 236 -4.92 -12.99 3.78
CA VAL A 236 -4.75 -13.25 5.21
C VAL A 236 -5.65 -12.34 6.03
N ARG A 237 -5.68 -11.03 5.73
CA ARG A 237 -6.56 -10.06 6.42
C ARG A 237 -8.03 -10.40 6.24
N TYR A 238 -8.43 -10.81 5.04
CA TYR A 238 -9.80 -11.29 4.80
C TYR A 238 -10.10 -12.53 5.63
N GLY A 239 -9.17 -13.51 5.66
CA GLY A 239 -9.29 -14.69 6.51
C GLY A 239 -9.46 -14.32 8.00
N ILE A 240 -8.62 -13.42 8.52
CA ILE A 240 -8.76 -12.93 9.91
C ILE A 240 -10.11 -12.24 10.11
N SER A 241 -10.57 -11.44 9.16
CA SER A 241 -11.88 -10.78 9.24
C SER A 241 -13.06 -11.76 9.27
N MET A 242 -12.92 -12.93 8.66
CA MET A 242 -13.96 -13.97 8.67
C MET A 242 -13.88 -14.85 9.90
N GLY A 243 -12.66 -15.21 10.37
CA GLY A 243 -12.44 -16.13 11.47
C GLY A 243 -12.63 -15.51 12.87
N TRP A 244 -12.44 -14.21 13.02
CA TRP A 244 -12.49 -13.54 14.33
C TRP A 244 -13.42 -12.34 14.34
N ASP A 245 -13.60 -11.72 15.53
CA ASP A 245 -14.40 -10.53 15.70
C ASP A 245 -13.74 -9.27 15.11
N VAL A 246 -14.51 -8.20 15.09
CA VAL A 246 -14.07 -6.91 14.52
C VAL A 246 -12.98 -6.26 15.37
N ALA A 247 -13.04 -6.43 16.69
CA ALA A 247 -12.03 -5.91 17.62
C ALA A 247 -10.66 -6.55 17.36
N THR A 248 -10.60 -7.87 17.21
CA THR A 248 -9.39 -8.62 16.87
C THR A 248 -8.82 -8.16 15.51
N PHE A 249 -9.68 -8.03 14.50
CA PHE A 249 -9.27 -7.50 13.18
C PHE A 249 -8.68 -6.09 13.31
N GLY A 250 -9.28 -5.23 14.14
CA GLY A 250 -8.81 -3.88 14.42
C GLY A 250 -7.44 -3.87 15.07
N LYS A 251 -7.21 -4.72 16.08
CA LYS A 251 -5.93 -4.89 16.78
C LYS A 251 -4.80 -5.31 15.82
N VAL A 252 -5.02 -6.35 15.02
CA VAL A 252 -4.03 -6.79 14.01
C VAL A 252 -3.79 -5.72 12.95
N SER A 253 -4.85 -5.03 12.50
CA SER A 253 -4.73 -3.96 11.51
C SER A 253 -3.98 -2.74 12.03
N LEU A 254 -4.09 -2.41 13.33
CA LEU A 254 -3.31 -1.36 13.97
C LEU A 254 -1.81 -1.67 13.92
N THR A 255 -1.43 -2.88 14.34
CA THR A 255 -0.02 -3.30 14.34
C THR A 255 0.58 -3.34 12.93
N LEU A 256 -0.20 -3.78 11.94
CA LEU A 256 0.20 -3.67 10.52
C LEU A 256 0.36 -2.22 10.06
N GLY A 257 -0.57 -1.35 10.44
CA GLY A 257 -0.51 0.08 10.10
C GLY A 257 0.74 0.77 10.63
N ILE A 258 1.12 0.44 11.86
CA ILE A 258 2.34 0.96 12.49
C ILE A 258 3.58 0.43 11.79
N SER A 259 3.63 -0.87 11.49
CA SER A 259 4.75 -1.49 10.77
C SER A 259 4.94 -0.87 9.38
N ASN A 260 3.87 -0.43 8.73
CA ASN A 260 3.92 0.22 7.42
C ASN A 260 4.50 1.65 7.45
N PHE A 261 4.67 2.29 8.60
CA PHE A 261 5.31 3.63 8.63
C PHE A 261 6.73 3.61 8.11
N LEU A 262 7.50 2.57 8.41
CA LEU A 262 8.84 2.41 7.87
C LEU A 262 8.84 2.34 6.34
N MET A 263 7.80 1.73 5.75
CA MET A 263 7.67 1.59 4.30
C MET A 263 7.52 2.94 3.58
N VAL A 264 6.91 3.94 4.21
CA VAL A 264 6.72 5.26 3.59
C VAL A 264 8.06 5.98 3.42
N PHE A 265 8.95 5.89 4.41
CA PHE A 265 10.31 6.43 4.28
C PHE A 265 11.08 5.74 3.17
N ILE A 266 10.98 4.43 3.11
CA ILE A 266 11.71 3.59 2.18
C ILE A 266 11.22 3.81 0.74
N SER A 267 9.90 3.92 0.52
CA SER A 267 9.35 4.16 -0.81
C SER A 267 9.79 5.49 -1.42
N SER A 268 10.02 6.51 -0.59
CA SER A 268 10.54 7.81 -1.04
C SER A 268 11.95 7.71 -1.63
N VAL A 269 12.76 6.79 -1.12
CA VAL A 269 14.12 6.53 -1.63
C VAL A 269 14.09 5.79 -2.98
N SER A 270 13.11 4.89 -3.19
CA SER A 270 12.97 4.10 -4.42
C SER A 270 12.86 4.96 -5.68
N ILE A 271 12.17 6.09 -5.59
CA ILE A 271 11.93 7.01 -6.72
C ILE A 271 13.26 7.55 -7.27
N VAL A 272 14.25 7.76 -6.39
CA VAL A 272 15.57 8.27 -6.78
C VAL A 272 16.45 7.17 -7.40
N PHE A 273 16.33 5.93 -6.93
CA PHE A 273 17.16 4.82 -7.41
C PHE A 273 16.81 4.35 -8.83
N PHE A 274 15.54 4.40 -9.22
CA PHE A 274 15.11 3.89 -10.52
C PHE A 274 15.82 4.56 -11.72
N PRO A 275 15.92 5.90 -11.84
CA PRO A 275 16.64 6.54 -12.95
C PRO A 275 18.13 6.21 -12.96
N ILE A 276 18.76 6.03 -11.79
CA ILE A 276 20.19 5.70 -11.66
C ILE A 276 20.43 4.32 -12.22
N ILE A 277 19.68 3.32 -11.79
CA ILE A 277 19.82 1.94 -12.26
C ILE A 277 19.51 1.82 -13.75
N LYS A 278 18.51 2.54 -14.25
CA LYS A 278 18.15 2.50 -15.66
C LYS A 278 19.24 3.04 -16.59
N ARG A 279 20.03 4.01 -16.12
CA ARG A 279 21.14 4.62 -16.87
C ARG A 279 22.46 3.85 -16.73
N MET A 280 22.51 2.87 -15.84
CA MET A 280 23.71 2.12 -15.53
C MET A 280 24.02 1.10 -16.62
N ASP A 281 25.31 0.97 -16.99
CA ASP A 281 25.80 -0.03 -17.91
C ASP A 281 25.48 -1.44 -17.40
N GLU A 282 25.14 -2.34 -18.32
CA GLU A 282 24.73 -3.72 -17.97
C GLU A 282 25.81 -4.46 -17.15
N GLY A 283 27.08 -4.30 -17.51
CA GLY A 283 28.20 -4.93 -16.80
C GLY A 283 28.39 -4.46 -15.34
N LYS A 284 27.87 -3.29 -14.98
CA LYS A 284 27.94 -2.75 -13.61
C LYS A 284 26.73 -3.09 -12.76
N ARG A 285 25.61 -3.55 -13.36
CA ARG A 285 24.35 -3.81 -12.66
C ARG A 285 24.47 -4.86 -11.57
N ALA A 286 25.20 -5.94 -11.81
CA ALA A 286 25.39 -7.02 -10.83
C ALA A 286 26.13 -6.54 -9.58
N GLY A 287 27.26 -5.82 -9.76
CA GLY A 287 28.04 -5.26 -8.66
C GLY A 287 27.23 -4.22 -7.86
N ALA A 288 26.49 -3.34 -8.56
CA ALA A 288 25.62 -2.35 -7.94
C ALA A 288 24.47 -3.01 -7.15
N TYR A 289 23.86 -4.09 -7.69
CA TYR A 289 22.86 -4.85 -6.97
C TYR A 289 23.36 -5.35 -5.62
N LYS A 290 24.53 -6.00 -5.60
CA LYS A 290 25.15 -6.51 -4.38
C LYS A 290 25.43 -5.40 -3.37
N THR A 291 25.97 -4.27 -3.81
CA THR A 291 26.30 -3.13 -2.93
C THR A 291 25.04 -2.48 -2.35
N ILE A 292 24.02 -2.21 -3.19
CA ILE A 292 22.77 -1.60 -2.74
C ILE A 292 22.03 -2.54 -1.78
N ARG A 293 22.00 -3.85 -2.06
CA ARG A 293 21.42 -4.87 -1.21
C ARG A 293 22.03 -4.85 0.19
N SER A 294 23.37 -4.99 0.27
CA SER A 294 24.06 -5.01 1.56
C SER A 294 23.89 -3.71 2.35
N SER A 295 23.84 -2.57 1.64
CA SER A 295 23.56 -1.27 2.26
C SER A 295 22.14 -1.20 2.83
N LEU A 296 21.19 -1.72 2.06
CA LEU A 296 19.77 -1.74 2.45
C LEU A 296 19.56 -2.66 3.66
N ASP A 297 20.20 -3.84 3.70
CA ASP A 297 20.08 -4.78 4.81
C ASP A 297 20.60 -4.16 6.12
N ILE A 298 21.76 -3.49 6.11
CA ILE A 298 22.28 -2.79 7.28
C ILE A 298 21.27 -1.75 7.81
N LEU A 299 20.68 -0.96 6.91
CA LEU A 299 19.69 0.07 7.29
C LEU A 299 18.37 -0.53 7.79
N LEU A 300 17.87 -1.57 7.13
CA LEU A 300 16.60 -2.20 7.50
C LEU A 300 16.69 -2.93 8.82
N PHE A 301 17.78 -3.67 9.06
CA PHE A 301 17.97 -4.34 10.35
C PHE A 301 18.23 -3.34 11.49
N ALA A 302 18.90 -2.21 11.23
CA ALA A 302 18.97 -1.12 12.20
C ALA A 302 17.59 -0.54 12.51
N ALA A 303 16.72 -0.38 11.49
CA ALA A 303 15.38 0.14 11.66
C ALA A 303 14.49 -0.77 12.52
N LEU A 304 14.74 -2.09 12.54
CA LEU A 304 14.03 -3.01 13.44
C LEU A 304 14.29 -2.69 14.92
N ILE A 305 15.45 -2.11 15.28
CA ILE A 305 15.73 -1.68 16.66
C ILE A 305 14.73 -0.61 17.11
N GLY A 306 14.20 0.19 16.18
CA GLY A 306 13.15 1.17 16.45
C GLY A 306 11.83 0.59 16.97
N TYR A 307 11.63 -0.72 16.84
CA TYR A 307 10.49 -1.43 17.41
C TYR A 307 10.40 -1.25 18.94
N TYR A 308 11.52 -1.37 19.65
CA TYR A 308 11.53 -1.39 21.11
C TYR A 308 11.03 -0.09 21.74
N PRO A 309 11.60 1.10 21.40
CA PRO A 309 11.07 2.35 21.91
C PRO A 309 9.65 2.62 21.41
N MET A 310 9.31 2.20 20.17
CA MET A 310 7.98 2.38 19.62
C MET A 310 6.94 1.54 20.40
N LYS A 311 7.24 0.29 20.75
CA LYS A 311 6.37 -0.57 21.56
C LYS A 311 6.09 0.06 22.92
N CYS A 312 7.13 0.57 23.62
CA CYS A 312 6.98 1.24 24.92
C CYS A 312 6.09 2.49 24.80
N ILE A 313 6.33 3.35 23.80
CA ILE A 313 5.53 4.54 23.56
C ILE A 313 4.07 4.17 23.28
N LEU A 314 3.83 3.16 22.44
CA LEU A 314 2.48 2.73 22.08
C LEU A 314 1.74 2.05 23.23
N ALA A 315 2.42 1.26 24.05
CA ALA A 315 1.82 0.66 25.25
C ALA A 315 1.33 1.74 26.23
N TRP A 316 2.11 2.82 26.40
CA TRP A 316 1.71 3.97 27.22
C TRP A 316 0.59 4.79 26.56
N TRP A 317 0.69 5.02 25.22
CA TRP A 317 -0.26 5.86 24.48
C TRP A 317 -1.59 5.20 24.21
N LEU A 318 -1.57 3.89 23.91
CA LEU A 318 -2.71 3.06 23.51
C LEU A 318 -2.89 1.84 24.42
N PRO A 319 -3.15 2.02 25.74
CA PRO A 319 -3.23 0.89 26.68
C PRO A 319 -4.30 -0.13 26.31
N LYS A 320 -5.37 0.29 25.63
CA LYS A 320 -6.45 -0.60 25.13
C LYS A 320 -5.96 -1.65 24.11
N TYR A 321 -4.78 -1.43 23.51
CA TYR A 321 -4.19 -2.29 22.48
C TYR A 321 -2.90 -2.98 22.94
N ALA A 322 -2.51 -2.80 24.21
CA ALA A 322 -1.24 -3.31 24.76
C ALA A 322 -1.05 -4.80 24.47
N ASP A 323 -2.10 -5.62 24.67
CA ASP A 323 -2.06 -7.07 24.41
C ASP A 323 -1.75 -7.41 22.94
N SER A 324 -2.13 -6.55 22.02
CA SER A 324 -1.93 -6.78 20.58
C SER A 324 -0.57 -6.30 20.08
N LEU A 325 0.15 -5.49 20.87
CA LEU A 325 1.48 -5.01 20.47
C LEU A 325 2.52 -6.13 20.36
N ILE A 326 2.24 -7.32 20.92
CA ILE A 326 3.08 -8.49 20.69
C ILE A 326 3.13 -8.85 19.19
N TYR A 327 2.02 -8.72 18.46
CA TYR A 327 1.99 -8.96 17.01
C TYR A 327 2.87 -8.00 16.22
N MET A 328 3.22 -6.85 16.80
CA MET A 328 4.15 -5.92 16.18
C MET A 328 5.56 -6.52 16.05
N SER A 329 5.99 -7.39 16.99
CA SER A 329 7.26 -8.11 16.89
C SER A 329 7.29 -9.06 15.69
N VAL A 330 6.15 -9.63 15.32
CA VAL A 330 6.00 -10.51 14.16
C VAL A 330 5.90 -9.69 12.87
N LEU A 331 5.11 -8.61 12.88
CA LEU A 331 4.77 -7.85 11.66
C LEU A 331 5.82 -6.81 11.25
N PHE A 332 6.67 -6.38 12.18
CA PHE A 332 7.72 -5.38 11.89
C PHE A 332 8.71 -5.85 10.81
N PRO A 333 9.20 -7.11 10.79
CA PRO A 333 10.04 -7.63 9.72
C PRO A 333 9.42 -7.64 8.32
N VAL A 334 8.09 -7.48 8.20
CA VAL A 334 7.44 -7.29 6.90
C VAL A 334 8.06 -6.11 6.16
N CYS A 335 8.45 -5.05 6.88
CA CYS A 335 9.08 -3.89 6.27
C CYS A 335 10.42 -4.24 5.61
N VAL A 336 11.18 -5.21 6.13
CA VAL A 336 12.44 -5.67 5.53
C VAL A 336 12.17 -6.33 4.19
N PHE A 337 11.30 -7.33 4.17
CA PHE A 337 11.00 -8.08 2.95
C PHE A 337 10.34 -7.20 1.87
N GLU A 338 9.33 -6.42 2.25
CA GLU A 338 8.61 -5.57 1.29
C GLU A 338 9.49 -4.44 0.76
N SER A 339 10.36 -3.87 1.59
CA SER A 339 11.32 -2.86 1.15
C SER A 339 12.30 -3.39 0.12
N LYS A 340 12.84 -4.58 0.33
CA LYS A 340 13.73 -5.24 -0.63
C LYS A 340 13.02 -5.48 -1.96
N VAL A 341 11.79 -5.97 -1.92
CA VAL A 341 10.99 -6.17 -3.14
C VAL A 341 10.73 -4.84 -3.84
N THR A 342 10.28 -3.84 -3.13
CA THR A 342 9.82 -2.57 -3.73
C THR A 342 10.99 -1.70 -4.20
N LEU A 343 12.02 -1.51 -3.36
CA LEU A 343 13.15 -0.63 -3.65
C LEU A 343 14.13 -1.24 -4.62
N LEU A 344 14.49 -2.50 -4.40
CA LEU A 344 15.59 -3.12 -5.10
C LEU A 344 15.06 -3.99 -6.25
N ILE A 345 14.35 -5.05 -5.93
CA ILE A 345 13.98 -6.11 -6.88
C ILE A 345 13.07 -5.57 -7.99
N ASN A 346 11.96 -4.93 -7.64
CA ASN A 346 11.01 -4.37 -8.61
C ASN A 346 11.66 -3.28 -9.47
N THR A 347 12.58 -2.50 -8.90
CA THR A 347 13.31 -1.46 -9.62
C THR A 347 14.22 -2.07 -10.69
N TYR A 348 14.94 -3.14 -10.35
CA TYR A 348 15.76 -3.89 -11.30
C TYR A 348 14.91 -4.57 -12.38
N LEU A 349 13.86 -5.28 -12.01
CA LEU A 349 12.96 -5.95 -12.95
C LEU A 349 12.32 -4.96 -13.96
N LYS A 350 11.85 -3.81 -13.48
CA LYS A 350 11.33 -2.73 -14.34
C LYS A 350 12.41 -2.15 -15.25
N SER A 351 13.63 -1.94 -14.74
CA SER A 351 14.74 -1.42 -15.56
C SER A 351 15.16 -2.39 -16.68
N MET A 352 14.98 -3.69 -16.46
CA MET A 352 15.26 -4.78 -17.41
C MET A 352 14.03 -5.15 -18.27
N ARG A 353 12.89 -4.45 -18.14
CA ARG A 353 11.61 -4.73 -18.84
C ARG A 353 11.10 -6.16 -18.59
N ARG A 354 11.19 -6.61 -17.34
CA ARG A 354 10.73 -7.93 -16.90
C ARG A 354 9.45 -7.84 -16.04
N GLU A 355 8.50 -6.97 -16.45
CA GLU A 355 7.26 -6.74 -15.72
C GLU A 355 6.38 -8.01 -15.64
N PHE A 356 6.46 -8.88 -16.65
CA PHE A 356 5.74 -10.15 -16.65
C PHE A 356 6.23 -11.07 -15.52
N LEU A 357 7.54 -11.12 -15.28
CA LEU A 357 8.11 -11.89 -14.17
C LEU A 357 7.64 -11.35 -12.81
N MET A 358 7.46 -10.03 -12.66
CA MET A 358 6.87 -9.46 -11.44
C MET A 358 5.44 -9.96 -11.21
N LEU A 359 4.64 -10.06 -12.28
CA LEU A 359 3.28 -10.61 -12.20
C LEU A 359 3.32 -12.08 -11.78
N GLU A 360 4.16 -12.90 -12.41
CA GLU A 360 4.30 -14.32 -12.07
C GLU A 360 4.68 -14.51 -10.60
N ILE A 361 5.68 -13.78 -10.09
CA ILE A 361 6.10 -13.82 -8.69
C ILE A 361 4.93 -13.46 -7.77
N ASN A 362 4.20 -12.39 -8.09
CA ASN A 362 3.05 -11.97 -7.28
C ASN A 362 1.94 -13.02 -7.28
N VAL A 363 1.62 -13.61 -8.44
CA VAL A 363 0.57 -14.66 -8.55
C VAL A 363 0.97 -15.89 -7.73
N VAL A 364 2.20 -16.38 -7.87
CA VAL A 364 2.69 -17.53 -7.07
C VAL A 364 2.62 -17.21 -5.57
N SER A 365 2.99 -15.99 -5.18
CA SER A 365 2.92 -15.55 -3.78
C SER A 365 1.49 -15.44 -3.26
N VAL A 366 0.53 -15.05 -4.10
CA VAL A 366 -0.91 -15.03 -3.78
C VAL A 366 -1.42 -16.44 -3.54
N VAL A 367 -1.06 -17.40 -4.39
CA VAL A 367 -1.44 -18.82 -4.22
C VAL A 367 -0.84 -19.37 -2.92
N PHE A 368 0.41 -19.09 -2.64
CA PHE A 368 1.06 -19.47 -1.39
C PHE A 368 0.33 -18.87 -0.17
N SER A 369 0.05 -17.56 -0.21
CA SER A 369 -0.69 -16.87 0.85
C SER A 369 -2.08 -17.48 1.07
N LEU A 370 -2.80 -17.86 -0.01
CA LEU A 370 -4.10 -18.50 0.07
C LEU A 370 -4.01 -19.86 0.77
N ILE A 371 -3.05 -20.70 0.39
CA ILE A 371 -2.86 -22.02 0.99
C ILE A 371 -2.57 -21.89 2.49
N VAL A 372 -1.63 -21.02 2.84
CA VAL A 372 -1.25 -20.83 4.26
C VAL A 372 -2.42 -20.25 5.06
N THR A 373 -3.21 -19.34 4.47
CA THR A 373 -4.41 -18.77 5.13
C THR A 373 -5.47 -19.84 5.35
N ILE A 374 -5.74 -20.72 4.38
CA ILE A 374 -6.69 -21.82 4.55
C ILE A 374 -6.25 -22.73 5.70
N VAL A 375 -4.96 -23.02 5.82
CA VAL A 375 -4.43 -23.84 6.90
C VAL A 375 -4.55 -23.14 8.27
N THR A 376 -4.08 -21.89 8.36
CA THR A 376 -3.99 -21.18 9.64
C THR A 376 -5.35 -20.70 10.18
N VAL A 377 -6.21 -20.21 9.28
CA VAL A 377 -7.54 -19.69 9.62
C VAL A 377 -8.61 -20.78 9.53
N GLY A 378 -8.61 -21.56 8.44
CA GLY A 378 -9.67 -22.52 8.16
C GLY A 378 -9.50 -23.84 8.94
N ILE A 379 -8.27 -24.38 9.01
CA ILE A 379 -8.02 -25.69 9.64
C ILE A 379 -7.62 -25.53 11.11
N TRP A 380 -6.59 -24.74 11.38
CA TRP A 380 -6.08 -24.56 12.76
C TRP A 380 -6.90 -23.59 13.60
N HIS A 381 -7.60 -22.68 12.98
CA HIS A 381 -8.34 -21.60 13.61
C HIS A 381 -7.51 -20.87 14.69
N ASN A 382 -6.25 -20.57 14.36
CA ASN A 382 -5.28 -19.98 15.28
C ASN A 382 -4.85 -18.60 14.78
N LEU A 383 -5.13 -17.56 15.59
CA LEU A 383 -4.86 -16.17 15.25
C LEU A 383 -3.35 -15.90 15.13
N ASP A 384 -2.56 -16.44 16.07
CA ASP A 384 -1.11 -16.24 16.07
C ASP A 384 -0.52 -16.81 14.77
N ALA A 385 -0.90 -18.04 14.39
CA ALA A 385 -0.49 -18.67 13.15
C ALA A 385 -0.93 -17.84 11.92
N ALA A 386 -2.13 -17.25 11.96
CA ALA A 386 -2.62 -16.37 10.88
C ALA A 386 -1.78 -15.09 10.79
N VAL A 387 -1.38 -14.48 11.89
CA VAL A 387 -0.50 -13.31 11.90
C VAL A 387 0.91 -13.67 11.41
N PHE A 388 1.47 -14.80 11.87
CA PHE A 388 2.76 -15.32 11.38
C PHE A 388 2.73 -15.59 9.87
N SER A 389 1.60 -16.04 9.33
CA SER A 389 1.44 -16.29 7.89
C SER A 389 1.63 -15.05 7.02
N ILE A 390 1.37 -13.85 7.56
CA ILE A 390 1.62 -12.58 6.87
C ILE A 390 3.12 -12.43 6.57
N VAL A 391 3.95 -12.59 7.58
CA VAL A 391 5.41 -12.47 7.42
C VAL A 391 5.94 -13.56 6.51
N LEU A 392 5.44 -14.78 6.67
CA LEU A 392 5.83 -15.92 5.85
C LEU A 392 5.51 -15.67 4.36
N ALA A 393 4.36 -15.08 4.04
CA ALA A 393 3.98 -14.75 2.68
C ALA A 393 4.90 -13.67 2.06
N TYR A 394 5.26 -12.64 2.85
CA TYR A 394 6.20 -11.61 2.39
C TYR A 394 7.62 -12.13 2.25
N ALA A 395 8.09 -12.95 3.20
CA ALA A 395 9.40 -13.62 3.11
C ALA A 395 9.48 -14.52 1.87
N PHE A 396 8.45 -15.34 1.64
CA PHE A 396 8.36 -16.19 0.45
C PHE A 396 8.43 -15.36 -0.84
N ARG A 397 7.62 -14.30 -0.94
CA ARG A 397 7.65 -13.38 -2.10
C ARG A 397 9.03 -12.78 -2.31
N CYS A 398 9.67 -12.30 -1.24
CA CYS A 398 10.98 -11.67 -1.32
C CYS A 398 12.04 -12.66 -1.81
N ILE A 399 12.11 -13.86 -1.23
CA ILE A 399 13.07 -14.90 -1.61
C ILE A 399 12.85 -15.34 -3.06
N LEU A 400 11.59 -15.59 -3.46
CA LEU A 400 11.25 -15.98 -4.82
C LEU A 400 11.67 -14.90 -5.82
N ALA A 401 11.39 -13.64 -5.51
CA ALA A 401 11.73 -12.51 -6.37
C ALA A 401 13.24 -12.29 -6.46
N GLU A 402 13.95 -12.38 -5.34
CA GLU A 402 15.40 -12.22 -5.29
C GLU A 402 16.12 -13.37 -6.02
N TYR A 403 15.65 -14.60 -5.87
CA TYR A 403 16.19 -15.76 -6.59
C TYR A 403 16.14 -15.57 -8.11
N HIS A 404 15.03 -15.05 -8.64
CA HIS A 404 14.91 -14.80 -10.08
C HIS A 404 15.82 -13.66 -10.55
N VAL A 405 15.90 -12.56 -9.79
CA VAL A 405 16.75 -11.42 -10.16
C VAL A 405 18.23 -11.81 -10.10
N THR A 406 18.67 -12.51 -9.06
CA THR A 406 20.06 -12.95 -8.92
C THR A 406 20.46 -13.92 -10.02
N LYS A 407 19.56 -14.81 -10.43
CA LYS A 407 19.77 -15.72 -11.58
C LYS A 407 19.94 -14.93 -12.89
N ILE A 408 19.16 -13.89 -13.12
CA ILE A 408 19.29 -13.02 -14.31
C ILE A 408 20.63 -12.25 -14.28
N LEU A 409 21.06 -11.80 -13.11
CA LEU A 409 22.30 -11.03 -12.93
C LEU A 409 23.56 -11.92 -12.84
N GLY A 410 23.41 -13.25 -12.81
CA GLY A 410 24.54 -14.19 -12.65
C GLY A 410 25.19 -14.13 -11.27
N LEU A 411 24.41 -13.81 -10.22
CA LEU A 411 24.87 -13.70 -8.83
C LEU A 411 24.42 -14.92 -8.01
N ASP A 412 25.26 -15.36 -7.09
CA ASP A 412 24.88 -16.28 -6.02
C ASP A 412 24.84 -15.53 -4.68
N LEU A 413 23.63 -15.32 -4.19
CA LEU A 413 23.33 -14.59 -2.93
C LEU A 413 22.51 -15.45 -1.97
N ARG A 414 22.63 -16.78 -2.05
CA ARG A 414 21.85 -17.70 -1.19
C ARG A 414 22.20 -17.54 0.27
N VAL A 415 23.45 -17.28 0.59
CA VAL A 415 23.92 -17.07 1.96
C VAL A 415 23.28 -15.80 2.53
N GLU A 416 23.32 -14.72 1.76
CA GLU A 416 22.74 -13.43 2.16
C GLU A 416 21.21 -13.51 2.31
N MET A 417 20.51 -14.33 1.49
CA MET A 417 19.07 -14.60 1.69
C MET A 417 18.81 -15.36 2.99
N LEU A 418 19.68 -16.31 3.35
CA LEU A 418 19.57 -17.02 4.63
C LEU A 418 19.87 -16.10 5.82
N GLU A 419 20.80 -15.17 5.69
CA GLU A 419 21.07 -14.16 6.71
C GLU A 419 19.85 -13.27 6.95
N ASP A 420 19.10 -12.88 5.91
CA ASP A 420 17.85 -12.14 6.07
C ASP A 420 16.81 -12.90 6.89
N LEU A 421 16.63 -14.19 6.55
CA LEU A 421 15.71 -15.03 7.29
C LEU A 421 16.17 -15.21 8.75
N LEU A 422 17.46 -15.41 8.97
CA LEU A 422 18.02 -15.59 10.30
C LEU A 422 17.84 -14.33 11.16
N MET A 423 18.19 -13.15 10.63
CA MET A 423 18.04 -11.88 11.35
C MET A 423 16.59 -11.57 11.68
N CYS A 424 15.67 -11.76 10.72
CA CYS A 424 14.24 -11.59 10.96
C CYS A 424 13.70 -12.64 11.96
N SER A 425 14.18 -13.89 11.90
CA SER A 425 13.76 -14.93 12.84
C SER A 425 14.25 -14.64 14.27
N ILE A 426 15.52 -14.21 14.43
CA ILE A 426 16.05 -13.78 15.73
C ILE A 426 15.19 -12.65 16.31
N PHE A 427 14.86 -11.66 15.49
CA PHE A 427 14.01 -10.54 15.89
C PHE A 427 12.62 -11.01 16.36
N ILE A 428 11.95 -11.85 15.56
CA ILE A 428 10.61 -12.38 15.88
C ILE A 428 10.64 -13.22 17.14
N VAL A 429 11.54 -14.20 17.20
CA VAL A 429 11.63 -15.15 18.33
C VAL A 429 11.99 -14.41 19.61
N SER A 430 12.97 -13.52 19.59
CA SER A 430 13.30 -12.73 20.78
C SER A 430 12.14 -11.84 21.21
N GLY A 431 11.48 -11.12 20.29
CA GLY A 431 10.36 -10.22 20.59
C GLY A 431 9.09 -10.95 21.04
N TRP A 432 8.94 -12.24 20.69
CA TRP A 432 7.81 -13.08 21.08
C TRP A 432 8.00 -13.78 22.43
N LEU A 433 9.22 -14.21 22.72
CA LEU A 433 9.51 -15.08 23.88
C LEU A 433 10.17 -14.35 25.07
N LEU A 434 10.83 -13.23 24.83
CA LEU A 434 11.63 -12.54 25.85
C LEU A 434 10.98 -11.21 26.26
N ASP A 435 11.31 -10.77 27.48
CA ASP A 435 10.95 -9.45 27.97
C ASP A 435 11.63 -8.34 27.15
N ASP A 436 11.02 -7.15 27.12
CA ASP A 436 11.42 -6.04 26.26
C ASP A 436 12.91 -5.68 26.32
N PHE A 437 13.51 -5.73 27.51
CA PHE A 437 14.94 -5.43 27.67
C PHE A 437 15.85 -6.54 27.13
N LEU A 438 15.50 -7.79 27.42
CA LEU A 438 16.26 -8.96 26.96
C LEU A 438 16.18 -9.12 25.44
N CYS A 439 14.98 -8.94 24.86
CA CYS A 439 14.84 -9.05 23.41
C CYS A 439 15.62 -7.96 22.69
N MET A 440 15.66 -6.72 23.21
CA MET A 440 16.49 -5.65 22.67
C MET A 440 17.99 -5.98 22.73
N ALA A 441 18.46 -6.54 23.85
CA ALA A 441 19.85 -6.95 24.01
C ALA A 441 20.24 -8.08 23.05
N VAL A 442 19.41 -9.13 22.93
CA VAL A 442 19.64 -10.27 22.04
C VAL A 442 19.68 -9.82 20.58
N TYR A 443 18.67 -9.06 20.14
CA TYR A 443 18.66 -8.57 18.76
C TYR A 443 19.76 -7.56 18.50
N GLY A 444 20.05 -6.66 19.44
CA GLY A 444 21.15 -5.69 19.33
C GLY A 444 22.52 -6.38 19.20
N ALA A 445 22.76 -7.45 19.97
CA ALA A 445 23.97 -8.26 19.83
C ALA A 445 24.04 -8.96 18.46
N ALA A 446 22.94 -9.56 17.99
CA ALA A 446 22.89 -10.17 16.67
C ALA A 446 23.16 -9.14 15.55
N TYR A 447 22.56 -7.95 15.65
CA TYR A 447 22.79 -6.87 14.70
C TYR A 447 24.25 -6.38 14.74
N ALA A 448 24.86 -6.24 15.92
CA ALA A 448 26.27 -5.86 16.04
C ALA A 448 27.18 -6.89 15.35
N VAL A 449 26.93 -8.19 15.55
CA VAL A 449 27.67 -9.26 14.85
C VAL A 449 27.46 -9.15 13.33
N PHE A 450 26.23 -8.95 12.86
CA PHE A 450 25.94 -8.78 11.45
C PHE A 450 26.73 -7.60 10.84
N VAL A 451 26.75 -6.44 11.49
CA VAL A 451 27.53 -5.27 11.05
C VAL A 451 29.04 -5.53 11.04
N LEU A 452 29.57 -6.26 12.03
CA LEU A 452 30.99 -6.62 12.08
C LEU A 452 31.39 -7.54 10.91
N VAL A 453 30.55 -8.49 10.56
CA VAL A 453 30.75 -9.36 9.39
C VAL A 453 30.72 -8.53 8.10
N HIS A 454 29.78 -7.60 7.98
CA HIS A 454 29.58 -6.77 6.79
C HIS A 454 30.30 -5.41 6.84
N ARG A 455 31.34 -5.25 7.67
CA ARG A 455 32.07 -3.97 7.89
C ARG A 455 32.60 -3.31 6.61
N LYS A 456 32.97 -4.11 5.60
CA LYS A 456 33.43 -3.56 4.30
C LYS A 456 32.31 -2.82 3.55
N SER A 457 31.11 -3.37 3.57
CA SER A 457 29.92 -2.72 2.98
C SER A 457 29.55 -1.44 3.72
N LEU A 458 29.68 -1.42 5.05
CA LEU A 458 29.47 -0.23 5.86
C LEU A 458 30.46 0.89 5.51
N GLN A 459 31.74 0.55 5.33
CA GLN A 459 32.77 1.52 4.93
C GLN A 459 32.50 2.12 3.54
N GLN A 460 31.97 1.31 2.60
CA GLN A 460 31.56 1.80 1.28
C GLN A 460 30.39 2.80 1.38
N ILE A 461 29.40 2.53 2.23
CA ILE A 461 28.27 3.45 2.48
C ILE A 461 28.77 4.79 3.02
N ILE A 462 29.62 4.74 4.06
CA ILE A 462 30.19 5.95 4.68
C ILE A 462 31.03 6.75 3.67
N GLY A 463 31.78 6.05 2.80
CA GLY A 463 32.54 6.67 1.72
C GLY A 463 31.64 7.38 0.69
N MET A 464 30.49 6.79 0.32
CA MET A 464 29.51 7.41 -0.60
C MET A 464 28.79 8.64 -0.01
N VAL A 465 28.64 8.71 1.30
CA VAL A 465 27.98 9.84 1.97
C VAL A 465 28.97 11.01 2.19
N ARG A 466 30.27 10.74 2.22
CA ARG A 466 31.31 11.75 2.45
C ARG A 466 31.89 12.36 1.16
N GLY A 467 31.64 11.77 0.00
CA GLY A 467 32.05 12.29 -1.32
C GLY A 467 30.86 12.86 -2.08
#